data_d17b48ca7198a20f1cdcff746b92bd08
#
_entry.id   d17b48ca7198a20f1cdcff746b92bd08
#
_cell.length_a   1.000
_cell.length_b   1.000
_cell.length_c   1.000
_cell.angle_alpha   90.00
_cell.angle_beta   90.00
_cell.angle_gamma   90.00
#
_symmetry.space_group_name_H-M   'P 1'
#
loop_
_entity.id
_entity.type
_entity.pdbx_description
1 polymer ?
#
loop_
_entity_poly.entity_id
_entity_poly.type
_entity_poly.pdbx_seq_one_letter_code
_entity_poly.pdbx_strand_id
1 'polypeptide(L)'
;MSFSHRQAPLVLFVAFPRMELLDLTGPQSAFWVASKNLEQRGLPGYRRHTVSLHGGLVETVDGVSIDTLPFSDFDGSVIDTIVVPGSPYIEEVLEPNRETIDWIRANAQSARRTASVCTGAFLLAYAGLLEGKRVATHWSKRDVLQQRFPTLSVDAEAIFVQQGAIWTSAGVTTGIDLALALIEADCGREMAMQVAKELVMFLRRPGGQAQHSELLQAQSKDTAVFDELHLWLSDNLSLPNISVNMLAERAFMSPRNFSRVYKKKTGRAPYQAVELFRLEAARRLLESSQRNLDQIARQCGFADEERLRVIFHRHLGMSPSDYRKRFAAANPAPAL
;
A
#
# COMPACT_ATOMS: atom_id res chain seq x y z
N MET A 1 -18.91 3.02 15.97
CA MET A 1 -19.66 4.25 16.32
C MET A 1 -20.38 4.71 15.06
N SER A 2 -21.71 4.73 15.07
CA SER A 2 -22.53 4.96 13.89
C SER A 2 -22.49 6.42 13.42
N PHE A 3 -22.37 6.63 12.10
CA PHE A 3 -22.36 7.93 11.40
C PHE A 3 -23.67 8.75 11.53
N SER A 4 -24.66 8.28 12.30
CA SER A 4 -26.05 8.72 12.20
C SER A 4 -26.39 10.14 12.67
N HIS A 5 -25.49 10.91 13.31
CA HIS A 5 -25.77 12.29 13.78
C HIS A 5 -24.53 13.19 13.90
N ARG A 6 -23.44 12.96 13.14
CA ARG A 6 -22.25 13.83 13.20
C ARG A 6 -22.19 14.79 12.02
N GLN A 7 -21.67 15.98 12.29
CA GLN A 7 -21.24 16.92 11.28
C GLN A 7 -20.30 16.21 10.27
N ALA A 8 -20.43 16.49 8.95
CA ALA A 8 -19.60 15.90 7.92
C ALA A 8 -18.10 16.02 8.26
N PRO A 9 -17.34 14.92 8.32
CA PRO A 9 -15.92 14.97 8.66
C PRO A 9 -15.12 15.80 7.65
N LEU A 10 -14.24 16.66 8.15
CA LEU A 10 -13.38 17.52 7.32
C LEU A 10 -12.08 16.79 6.99
N VAL A 11 -11.84 16.53 5.70
CA VAL A 11 -10.60 15.92 5.19
C VAL A 11 -9.84 16.99 4.41
N LEU A 12 -8.64 17.30 4.86
CA LEU A 12 -7.74 18.24 4.21
C LEU A 12 -6.62 17.48 3.50
N PHE A 13 -6.48 17.74 2.21
CA PHE A 13 -5.43 17.21 1.36
C PHE A 13 -4.39 18.30 1.19
N VAL A 14 -3.22 18.12 1.79
CA VAL A 14 -2.13 19.10 1.75
C VAL A 14 -1.49 19.09 0.38
N ALA A 15 -1.32 20.26 -0.21
CA ALA A 15 -0.61 20.45 -1.45
C ALA A 15 0.63 21.34 -1.24
N PHE A 16 1.70 21.03 -1.95
CA PHE A 16 2.93 21.83 -1.98
C PHE A 16 3.61 21.67 -3.34
N PRO A 17 4.44 22.64 -3.76
CA PRO A 17 5.09 22.59 -5.06
C PRO A 17 5.94 21.32 -5.26
N ARG A 18 5.89 20.76 -6.46
CA ARG A 18 6.60 19.54 -6.88
C ARG A 18 6.17 18.27 -6.13
N MET A 19 4.98 18.24 -5.56
CA MET A 19 4.41 16.98 -5.04
C MET A 19 3.98 16.05 -6.19
N GLU A 20 3.85 14.78 -5.90
CA GLU A 20 3.31 13.75 -6.81
C GLU A 20 1.77 13.86 -6.86
N LEU A 21 1.23 14.11 -8.05
CA LEU A 21 -0.21 14.36 -8.23
C LEU A 21 -1.09 13.18 -7.81
N LEU A 22 -0.68 11.95 -8.15
CA LEU A 22 -1.48 10.76 -7.85
C LEU A 22 -1.54 10.46 -6.34
N ASP A 23 -0.51 10.82 -5.59
CA ASP A 23 -0.49 10.70 -4.13
C ASP A 23 -1.61 11.51 -3.46
N LEU A 24 -2.04 12.58 -4.11
CA LEU A 24 -3.13 13.45 -3.66
C LEU A 24 -4.47 13.02 -4.27
N THR A 25 -4.55 12.89 -5.59
CA THR A 25 -5.80 12.66 -6.32
C THR A 25 -6.36 11.25 -6.12
N GLY A 26 -5.49 10.25 -5.93
CA GLY A 26 -5.92 8.87 -5.65
C GLY A 26 -6.79 8.77 -4.39
N PRO A 27 -6.28 9.19 -3.21
CA PRO A 27 -7.09 9.26 -1.99
C PRO A 27 -8.31 10.17 -2.13
N GLN A 28 -8.19 11.35 -2.79
CA GLN A 28 -9.33 12.23 -3.01
C GLN A 28 -10.47 11.55 -3.75
N SER A 29 -10.15 10.77 -4.79
CA SER A 29 -11.15 10.03 -5.57
C SER A 29 -11.88 9.00 -4.70
N ALA A 30 -11.16 8.29 -3.82
CA ALA A 30 -11.78 7.33 -2.91
C ALA A 30 -12.76 8.02 -1.92
N PHE A 31 -12.35 9.14 -1.32
CA PHE A 31 -13.21 9.91 -0.43
C PHE A 31 -14.38 10.57 -1.16
N TRP A 32 -14.21 10.95 -2.44
CA TRP A 32 -15.30 11.47 -3.26
C TRP A 32 -16.35 10.40 -3.52
N VAL A 33 -15.95 9.19 -3.92
CA VAL A 33 -16.87 8.07 -4.15
C VAL A 33 -17.60 7.71 -2.85
N ALA A 34 -16.89 7.66 -1.72
CA ALA A 34 -17.51 7.43 -0.42
C ALA A 34 -18.56 8.48 -0.07
N SER A 35 -18.27 9.77 -0.29
CA SER A 35 -19.23 10.87 -0.05
C SER A 35 -20.48 10.71 -0.89
N LYS A 36 -20.33 10.48 -2.19
CA LYS A 36 -21.44 10.24 -3.13
C LYS A 36 -22.35 9.10 -2.65
N ASN A 37 -21.76 7.97 -2.24
CA ASN A 37 -22.51 6.81 -1.75
C ASN A 37 -23.20 7.07 -0.40
N LEU A 38 -22.60 7.85 0.50
CA LEU A 38 -23.20 8.27 1.76
C LEU A 38 -24.39 9.21 1.51
N GLU A 39 -24.24 10.21 0.66
CA GLU A 39 -25.28 11.17 0.30
C GLU A 39 -26.49 10.49 -0.36
N GLN A 40 -26.27 9.50 -1.22
CA GLN A 40 -27.34 8.67 -1.78
C GLN A 40 -28.13 7.90 -0.72
N ARG A 41 -27.53 7.64 0.45
CA ARG A 41 -28.17 7.00 1.61
C ARG A 41 -28.76 8.02 2.61
N GLY A 42 -28.75 9.30 2.27
CA GLY A 42 -29.22 10.38 3.16
C GLY A 42 -28.28 10.65 4.33
N LEU A 43 -27.02 10.22 4.24
CA LEU A 43 -26.01 10.45 5.27
C LEU A 43 -25.06 11.59 4.84
N PRO A 44 -24.45 12.35 5.78
CA PRO A 44 -23.47 13.34 5.42
C PRO A 44 -22.23 12.69 4.82
N GLY A 45 -21.77 13.20 3.68
CA GLY A 45 -20.49 12.82 3.08
C GLY A 45 -19.29 13.45 3.80
N TYR A 46 -18.10 13.33 3.24
CA TYR A 46 -16.90 14.02 3.71
C TYR A 46 -16.84 15.45 3.11
N ARG A 47 -16.54 16.45 3.93
CA ARG A 47 -16.08 17.76 3.42
C ARG A 47 -14.62 17.63 3.04
N ARG A 48 -14.28 17.86 1.79
CA ARG A 48 -12.95 17.60 1.22
C ARG A 48 -12.41 18.88 0.60
N HIS A 49 -11.21 19.30 1.00
CA HIS A 49 -10.55 20.46 0.42
C HIS A 49 -9.08 20.15 0.17
N THR A 50 -8.57 20.66 -0.96
CA THR A 50 -7.15 20.72 -1.23
C THR A 50 -6.64 22.04 -0.71
N VAL A 51 -5.60 21.98 0.14
CA VAL A 51 -5.11 23.14 0.87
C VAL A 51 -3.60 23.29 0.70
N SER A 52 -3.12 24.54 0.60
CA SER A 52 -1.71 24.86 0.59
C SER A 52 -1.42 26.08 1.49
N LEU A 53 -0.15 26.39 1.70
CA LEU A 53 0.26 27.47 2.59
C LEU A 53 -0.47 28.80 2.32
N HIS A 54 -0.53 29.20 1.05
CA HIS A 54 -1.09 30.49 0.64
C HIS A 54 -2.33 30.36 -0.25
N GLY A 55 -2.78 29.15 -0.56
CA GLY A 55 -3.81 28.92 -1.57
C GLY A 55 -3.33 29.18 -3.01
N GLY A 56 -4.28 29.15 -3.95
CA GLY A 56 -4.03 29.36 -5.37
C GLY A 56 -3.42 28.13 -6.07
N LEU A 57 -2.78 28.36 -7.20
CA LEU A 57 -2.26 27.30 -8.05
C LEU A 57 -0.95 26.74 -7.51
N VAL A 58 -0.91 25.43 -7.35
CA VAL A 58 0.27 24.65 -6.94
C VAL A 58 0.68 23.74 -8.09
N GLU A 59 1.89 23.91 -8.61
CA GLU A 59 2.45 23.09 -9.68
C GLU A 59 2.97 21.75 -9.11
N THR A 60 2.55 20.64 -9.75
CA THR A 60 2.98 19.28 -9.39
C THR A 60 4.16 18.84 -10.25
N VAL A 61 4.78 17.70 -9.92
CA VAL A 61 5.86 17.11 -10.74
C VAL A 61 5.39 16.68 -12.11
N ASP A 62 4.09 16.42 -12.25
CA ASP A 62 3.46 15.98 -13.51
C ASP A 62 3.21 17.16 -14.49
N GLY A 63 3.56 18.38 -14.09
CA GLY A 63 3.31 19.59 -14.89
C GLY A 63 1.84 20.05 -14.86
N VAL A 64 1.02 19.48 -14.00
CA VAL A 64 -0.37 19.89 -13.76
C VAL A 64 -0.41 20.84 -12.58
N SER A 65 -1.02 22.01 -12.75
CA SER A 65 -1.30 22.91 -11.64
C SER A 65 -2.69 22.62 -11.07
N ILE A 66 -2.78 22.54 -9.75
CA ILE A 66 -4.03 22.35 -9.04
C ILE A 66 -4.38 23.60 -8.22
N ASP A 67 -5.66 23.95 -8.19
CA ASP A 67 -6.16 25.05 -7.36
C ASP A 67 -6.35 24.59 -5.92
N THR A 68 -5.97 25.46 -4.96
CA THR A 68 -5.96 25.15 -3.54
C THR A 68 -6.52 26.33 -2.73
N LEU A 69 -7.09 26.01 -1.56
CA LEU A 69 -7.45 27.00 -0.54
C LEU A 69 -6.27 27.25 0.40
N PRO A 70 -6.11 28.45 0.96
CA PRO A 70 -5.05 28.70 1.93
C PRO A 70 -5.33 27.98 3.26
N PHE A 71 -4.28 27.60 3.98
CA PHE A 71 -4.42 27.00 5.31
C PHE A 71 -5.22 27.87 6.27
N SER A 72 -5.10 29.18 6.18
CA SER A 72 -5.79 30.14 7.03
C SER A 72 -7.33 30.05 6.98
N ASP A 73 -7.90 29.56 5.88
CA ASP A 73 -9.34 29.36 5.77
C ASP A 73 -9.86 28.27 6.71
N PHE A 74 -8.96 27.47 7.28
CA PHE A 74 -9.27 26.35 8.17
C PHE A 74 -8.82 26.59 9.61
N ASP A 75 -8.35 27.80 9.94
CA ASP A 75 -7.97 28.16 11.30
C ASP A 75 -9.18 28.00 12.25
N GLY A 76 -8.95 27.30 13.37
CA GLY A 76 -10.02 26.98 14.32
C GLY A 76 -11.02 25.90 13.87
N SER A 77 -10.87 25.33 12.68
CA SER A 77 -11.71 24.24 12.20
C SER A 77 -11.37 22.92 12.91
N VAL A 78 -12.40 22.11 13.17
CA VAL A 78 -12.21 20.73 13.65
C VAL A 78 -11.85 19.85 12.44
N ILE A 79 -10.56 19.62 12.27
CA ILE A 79 -10.04 18.75 11.19
C ILE A 79 -10.17 17.29 11.62
N ASP A 80 -10.81 16.49 10.79
CA ASP A 80 -10.91 15.05 11.01
C ASP A 80 -9.66 14.30 10.50
N THR A 81 -9.29 14.56 9.25
CA THR A 81 -8.20 13.85 8.60
C THR A 81 -7.32 14.83 7.81
N ILE A 82 -6.01 14.71 8.00
CA ILE A 82 -5.00 15.40 7.19
C ILE A 82 -4.33 14.33 6.31
N VAL A 83 -4.25 14.56 5.00
CA VAL A 83 -3.56 13.67 4.04
C VAL A 83 -2.41 14.44 3.40
N VAL A 84 -1.19 13.91 3.54
CA VAL A 84 0.04 14.55 3.08
C VAL A 84 0.66 13.72 1.97
N PRO A 85 0.73 14.20 0.72
CA PRO A 85 1.35 13.52 -0.41
C PRO A 85 2.87 13.53 -0.31
N GLY A 86 3.54 12.77 -1.18
CA GLY A 86 4.98 12.78 -1.33
C GLY A 86 5.46 13.62 -2.52
N SER A 87 6.77 13.58 -2.72
CA SER A 87 7.47 14.11 -3.88
C SER A 87 8.63 13.19 -4.26
N PRO A 88 8.91 12.93 -5.53
CA PRO A 88 10.13 12.24 -5.94
C PRO A 88 11.39 13.05 -5.58
N TYR A 89 11.26 14.36 -5.43
CA TYR A 89 12.30 15.30 -5.05
C TYR A 89 12.25 15.65 -3.56
N ILE A 90 11.86 14.70 -2.71
CA ILE A 90 11.54 14.97 -1.29
C ILE A 90 12.66 15.71 -0.55
N GLU A 91 13.92 15.42 -0.83
CA GLU A 91 15.04 16.04 -0.13
C GLU A 91 15.22 17.52 -0.48
N GLU A 92 14.79 17.92 -1.69
CA GLU A 92 14.86 19.30 -2.16
C GLU A 92 13.64 20.14 -1.72
N VAL A 93 12.48 19.49 -1.52
CA VAL A 93 11.23 20.20 -1.19
C VAL A 93 11.01 20.40 0.31
N LEU A 94 11.78 19.74 1.18
CA LEU A 94 11.57 19.84 2.64
C LEU A 94 11.81 21.24 3.17
N GLU A 95 12.97 21.85 2.85
CA GLU A 95 13.31 23.18 3.37
C GLU A 95 12.39 24.29 2.82
N PRO A 96 12.08 24.36 1.50
CA PRO A 96 11.09 25.30 0.99
C PRO A 96 9.68 25.16 1.58
N ASN A 97 9.35 23.98 2.11
CA ASN A 97 8.02 23.69 2.68
C ASN A 97 8.02 23.63 4.22
N ARG A 98 8.96 24.30 4.87
CA ARG A 98 9.07 24.29 6.33
C ARG A 98 7.79 24.80 7.02
N GLU A 99 7.20 25.86 6.53
CA GLU A 99 5.94 26.39 7.07
C GLU A 99 4.77 25.41 6.90
N THR A 100 4.72 24.67 5.80
CA THR A 100 3.75 23.57 5.61
C THR A 100 3.98 22.46 6.64
N ILE A 101 5.23 22.10 6.93
CA ILE A 101 5.57 21.10 7.96
C ILE A 101 5.17 21.58 9.34
N ASP A 102 5.38 22.84 9.65
CA ASP A 102 5.00 23.44 10.93
C ASP A 102 3.48 23.49 11.08
N TRP A 103 2.76 23.82 10.01
CA TRP A 103 1.29 23.75 10.00
C TRP A 103 0.79 22.30 10.24
N ILE A 104 1.40 21.30 9.58
CA ILE A 104 1.06 19.88 9.80
C ILE A 104 1.31 19.50 11.26
N ARG A 105 2.45 19.89 11.85
CA ARG A 105 2.78 19.63 13.27
C ARG A 105 1.72 20.19 14.20
N ALA A 106 1.32 21.43 13.99
CA ALA A 106 0.35 22.12 14.84
C ALA A 106 -1.04 21.45 14.77
N ASN A 107 -1.51 21.14 13.58
CA ASN A 107 -2.87 20.61 13.36
C ASN A 107 -3.02 19.12 13.61
N ALA A 108 -1.95 18.33 13.44
CA ALA A 108 -1.97 16.88 13.69
C ALA A 108 -2.30 16.52 15.15
N GLN A 109 -2.06 17.42 16.10
CA GLN A 109 -2.35 17.18 17.52
C GLN A 109 -3.86 17.17 17.83
N SER A 110 -4.64 17.94 17.10
CA SER A 110 -6.09 18.04 17.25
C SER A 110 -6.87 17.23 16.22
N ALA A 111 -6.25 16.90 15.09
CA ALA A 111 -6.86 16.04 14.07
C ALA A 111 -7.07 14.62 14.60
N ARG A 112 -8.21 14.00 14.28
CA ARG A 112 -8.47 12.61 14.64
C ARG A 112 -7.40 11.66 14.06
N ARG A 113 -6.88 11.97 12.87
CA ARG A 113 -5.80 11.21 12.23
C ARG A 113 -5.04 12.06 11.21
N THR A 114 -3.77 11.70 11.05
CA THR A 114 -2.89 12.27 10.02
C THR A 114 -2.31 11.13 9.18
N ALA A 115 -2.44 11.25 7.88
CA ALA A 115 -2.02 10.24 6.92
C ALA A 115 -0.95 10.79 5.98
N SER A 116 0.04 9.97 5.62
CA SER A 116 0.99 10.26 4.56
C SER A 116 0.95 9.25 3.47
N VAL A 117 1.16 9.71 2.24
CA VAL A 117 1.28 8.89 1.05
C VAL A 117 2.72 9.01 0.55
N CYS A 118 3.35 7.91 0.16
CA CYS A 118 4.67 7.92 -0.45
C CYS A 118 5.75 8.53 0.46
N THR A 119 6.55 9.44 -0.09
CA THR A 119 7.56 10.20 0.65
C THR A 119 6.97 11.32 1.53
N GLY A 120 5.66 11.50 1.56
CA GLY A 120 4.98 12.35 2.54
C GLY A 120 5.30 11.98 4.01
N ALA A 121 5.74 10.74 4.24
CA ALA A 121 6.26 10.30 5.53
C ALA A 121 7.46 11.16 6.02
N PHE A 122 8.26 11.74 5.12
CA PHE A 122 9.33 12.66 5.50
C PHE A 122 8.78 13.95 6.11
N LEU A 123 7.71 14.54 5.55
CA LEU A 123 7.08 15.72 6.13
C LEU A 123 6.58 15.42 7.54
N LEU A 124 5.95 14.24 7.75
CA LEU A 124 5.48 13.83 9.08
C LEU A 124 6.67 13.58 10.05
N ALA A 125 7.78 13.02 9.57
CA ALA A 125 8.98 12.80 10.37
C ALA A 125 9.61 14.13 10.81
N TYR A 126 9.74 15.10 9.90
CA TYR A 126 10.21 16.45 10.21
C TYR A 126 9.23 17.25 11.08
N ALA A 127 7.94 16.93 11.00
CA ALA A 127 6.94 17.45 11.96
C ALA A 127 7.05 16.80 13.36
N GLY A 128 7.93 15.80 13.56
CA GLY A 128 8.09 15.10 14.83
C GLY A 128 6.97 14.09 15.17
N LEU A 129 6.13 13.73 14.19
CA LEU A 129 4.94 12.90 14.42
C LEU A 129 5.23 11.40 14.39
N LEU A 130 6.41 10.98 13.91
CA LEU A 130 6.72 9.57 13.66
C LEU A 130 7.67 8.96 14.67
N GLU A 131 8.14 9.68 15.69
CA GLU A 131 9.11 9.20 16.67
C GLU A 131 8.71 7.86 17.30
N GLY A 132 9.62 6.87 17.26
CA GLY A 132 9.38 5.54 17.83
C GLY A 132 8.32 4.71 17.10
N LYS A 133 7.82 5.15 15.94
CA LYS A 133 6.73 4.45 15.23
C LYS A 133 7.25 3.54 14.13
N ARG A 134 6.47 2.47 13.86
CA ARG A 134 6.58 1.70 12.63
C ARG A 134 5.84 2.46 11.52
N VAL A 135 6.47 2.62 10.35
CA VAL A 135 5.96 3.45 9.25
C VAL A 135 6.18 2.77 7.89
N ALA A 136 5.36 3.12 6.92
CA ALA A 136 5.59 2.83 5.52
C ALA A 136 5.98 4.11 4.77
N THR A 137 6.82 3.98 3.76
CA THR A 137 7.16 5.05 2.81
C THR A 137 7.49 4.43 1.45
N HIS A 138 7.72 5.25 0.43
CA HIS A 138 8.11 4.76 -0.89
C HIS A 138 9.42 3.96 -0.81
N TRP A 139 9.44 2.80 -1.47
CA TRP A 139 10.55 1.85 -1.41
C TRP A 139 11.92 2.48 -1.73
N SER A 140 11.99 3.39 -2.69
CA SER A 140 13.26 4.01 -3.12
C SER A 140 13.86 4.96 -2.08
N LYS A 141 13.07 5.39 -1.09
CA LYS A 141 13.49 6.36 -0.06
C LYS A 141 13.44 5.80 1.37
N ARG A 142 13.11 4.51 1.54
CA ARG A 142 13.02 3.87 2.86
C ARG A 142 14.35 3.92 3.63
N ASP A 143 15.47 3.59 2.97
CA ASP A 143 16.78 3.55 3.60
C ASP A 143 17.23 4.96 4.00
N VAL A 144 16.92 5.97 3.18
CA VAL A 144 17.17 7.38 3.49
C VAL A 144 16.36 7.83 4.70
N LEU A 145 15.05 7.45 4.75
CA LEU A 145 14.20 7.78 5.90
C LEU A 145 14.70 7.10 7.18
N GLN A 146 15.05 5.82 7.11
CA GLN A 146 15.57 5.07 8.25
C GLN A 146 16.91 5.63 8.77
N GLN A 147 17.82 6.02 7.88
CA GLN A 147 19.09 6.62 8.26
C GLN A 147 18.94 8.01 8.89
N ARG A 148 18.02 8.83 8.34
CA ARG A 148 17.78 10.20 8.81
C ARG A 148 17.01 10.25 10.14
N PHE A 149 16.20 9.24 10.40
CA PHE A 149 15.41 9.10 11.61
C PHE A 149 15.59 7.70 12.22
N PRO A 150 16.68 7.45 12.94
CA PRO A 150 17.02 6.11 13.45
C PRO A 150 16.00 5.53 14.45
N THR A 151 15.21 6.38 15.08
CA THR A 151 14.15 5.97 16.04
C THR A 151 12.93 5.36 15.35
N LEU A 152 12.77 5.54 14.05
CA LEU A 152 11.68 4.93 13.28
C LEU A 152 11.97 3.45 13.00
N SER A 153 10.92 2.70 12.73
CA SER A 153 11.00 1.35 12.15
C SER A 153 10.32 1.37 10.78
N VAL A 154 11.11 1.51 9.72
CA VAL A 154 10.55 1.55 8.36
C VAL A 154 10.22 0.14 7.88
N ASP A 155 8.93 -0.13 7.64
CA ASP A 155 8.48 -1.41 7.12
C ASP A 155 8.59 -1.45 5.60
N ALA A 156 9.50 -2.30 5.12
CA ALA A 156 9.80 -2.44 3.70
C ALA A 156 8.68 -3.12 2.88
N GLU A 157 7.83 -3.89 3.56
CA GLU A 157 6.84 -4.76 2.93
C GLU A 157 5.42 -4.20 3.03
N ALA A 158 5.18 -3.29 3.98
CA ALA A 158 3.83 -2.78 4.22
C ALA A 158 3.37 -1.83 3.11
N ILE A 159 2.17 -2.07 2.59
CA ILE A 159 1.45 -1.14 1.71
C ILE A 159 1.06 0.11 2.48
N PHE A 160 0.54 -0.07 3.68
CA PHE A 160 0.31 0.99 4.66
C PHE A 160 0.48 0.45 6.10
N VAL A 161 0.75 1.37 7.01
CA VAL A 161 0.89 1.11 8.44
C VAL A 161 0.01 2.08 9.21
N GLN A 162 -0.70 1.56 10.21
CA GLN A 162 -1.44 2.35 11.19
C GLN A 162 -0.73 2.27 12.55
N GLN A 163 -0.44 3.42 13.13
CA GLN A 163 0.11 3.56 14.48
C GLN A 163 -0.66 4.65 15.25
N GLY A 164 -1.74 4.22 15.92
CA GLY A 164 -2.67 5.16 16.57
C GLY A 164 -3.37 6.07 15.57
N ALA A 165 -3.21 7.38 15.75
CA ALA A 165 -3.75 8.39 14.85
C ALA A 165 -2.92 8.60 13.56
N ILE A 166 -1.71 8.04 13.50
CA ILE A 166 -0.81 8.20 12.35
C ILE A 166 -0.98 7.02 11.39
N TRP A 167 -1.13 7.34 10.10
CA TRP A 167 -1.26 6.39 9.01
C TRP A 167 -0.22 6.73 7.95
N THR A 168 0.53 5.75 7.46
CA THR A 168 1.56 5.97 6.43
C THR A 168 1.45 4.91 5.35
N SER A 169 1.60 5.27 4.08
CA SER A 169 1.55 4.32 2.97
C SER A 169 2.75 4.44 2.04
N ALA A 170 2.95 3.37 1.27
CA ALA A 170 4.06 3.23 0.34
C ALA A 170 4.01 4.18 -0.87
N GLY A 171 2.85 4.72 -1.18
CA GLY A 171 2.69 5.77 -2.19
C GLY A 171 2.10 5.34 -3.51
N VAL A 172 1.89 6.32 -4.36
CA VAL A 172 1.23 6.23 -5.66
C VAL A 172 -0.12 5.53 -5.50
N THR A 173 -0.32 4.37 -6.11
CA THR A 173 -1.59 3.64 -6.02
C THR A 173 -1.92 3.13 -4.61
N THR A 174 -0.93 2.96 -3.73
CA THR A 174 -1.18 2.53 -2.33
C THR A 174 -1.80 3.63 -1.48
N GLY A 175 -1.80 4.88 -1.94
CA GLY A 175 -2.60 5.97 -1.36
C GLY A 175 -4.10 5.70 -1.45
N ILE A 176 -4.55 5.02 -2.52
CA ILE A 176 -5.93 4.57 -2.66
C ILE A 176 -6.24 3.46 -1.65
N ASP A 177 -5.33 2.48 -1.48
CA ASP A 177 -5.49 1.41 -0.48
C ASP A 177 -5.60 2.00 0.94
N LEU A 178 -4.76 2.99 1.26
CA LEU A 178 -4.83 3.74 2.51
C LEU A 178 -6.18 4.43 2.68
N ALA A 179 -6.67 5.14 1.67
CA ALA A 179 -7.97 5.82 1.72
C ALA A 179 -9.12 4.82 1.91
N LEU A 180 -9.09 3.66 1.23
CA LEU A 180 -10.07 2.60 1.44
C LEU A 180 -10.05 2.07 2.89
N ALA A 181 -8.87 1.92 3.50
CA ALA A 181 -8.75 1.51 4.90
C ALA A 181 -9.29 2.60 5.87
N LEU A 182 -9.05 3.88 5.56
CA LEU A 182 -9.62 5.00 6.32
C LEU A 182 -11.15 5.02 6.25
N ILE A 183 -11.71 4.81 5.05
CA ILE A 183 -13.15 4.72 4.81
C ILE A 183 -13.74 3.46 5.48
N GLU A 184 -13.04 2.32 5.44
CA GLU A 184 -13.47 1.10 6.16
C GLU A 184 -13.56 1.34 7.67
N ALA A 185 -12.58 2.06 8.25
CA ALA A 185 -12.59 2.43 9.67
C ALA A 185 -13.74 3.38 10.04
N ASP A 186 -14.18 4.23 9.12
CA ASP A 186 -15.24 5.22 9.36
C ASP A 186 -16.64 4.67 9.07
N CYS A 187 -16.81 4.01 7.95
CA CYS A 187 -18.11 3.65 7.36
C CYS A 187 -18.35 2.15 7.30
N GLY A 188 -17.35 1.35 7.72
CA GLY A 188 -17.41 -0.10 7.66
C GLY A 188 -17.05 -0.69 6.29
N ARG A 189 -16.90 -2.02 6.31
CA ARG A 189 -16.38 -2.79 5.17
C ARG A 189 -17.27 -2.69 3.93
N GLU A 190 -18.60 -2.66 4.11
CA GLU A 190 -19.53 -2.59 2.98
C GLU A 190 -19.33 -1.33 2.14
N MET A 191 -19.20 -0.18 2.79
CA MET A 191 -18.94 1.09 2.11
C MET A 191 -17.58 1.05 1.40
N ALA A 192 -16.54 0.59 2.06
CA ALA A 192 -15.21 0.48 1.46
C ALA A 192 -15.20 -0.46 0.24
N MET A 193 -15.97 -1.57 0.28
CA MET A 193 -16.16 -2.48 -0.86
C MET A 193 -16.86 -1.80 -2.04
N GLN A 194 -17.88 -0.99 -1.78
CA GLN A 194 -18.56 -0.24 -2.84
C GLN A 194 -17.62 0.77 -3.50
N VAL A 195 -16.86 1.50 -2.69
CA VAL A 195 -15.85 2.45 -3.18
C VAL A 195 -14.79 1.73 -4.01
N ALA A 196 -14.24 0.61 -3.52
CA ALA A 196 -13.25 -0.18 -4.23
C ALA A 196 -13.79 -0.70 -5.58
N LYS A 197 -15.05 -1.18 -5.61
CA LYS A 197 -15.72 -1.63 -6.83
C LYS A 197 -15.88 -0.51 -7.86
N GLU A 198 -16.29 0.68 -7.42
CA GLU A 198 -16.46 1.84 -8.32
C GLU A 198 -15.12 2.35 -8.88
N LEU A 199 -14.05 2.27 -8.09
CA LEU A 199 -12.69 2.59 -8.53
C LEU A 199 -12.01 1.46 -9.31
N VAL A 200 -12.68 0.31 -9.50
CA VAL A 200 -12.12 -0.89 -10.13
C VAL A 200 -10.84 -1.36 -9.42
N MET A 201 -10.83 -1.22 -8.10
CA MET A 201 -9.70 -1.58 -7.23
C MET A 201 -10.05 -2.80 -6.37
N PHE A 202 -9.04 -3.54 -5.94
CA PHE A 202 -9.25 -4.51 -4.86
C PHE A 202 -9.40 -3.75 -3.54
N LEU A 203 -10.40 -4.12 -2.70
CA LEU A 203 -10.53 -3.54 -1.36
C LEU A 203 -9.28 -3.81 -0.51
N ARG A 204 -8.71 -4.98 -0.68
CA ARG A 204 -7.39 -5.35 -0.16
C ARG A 204 -6.64 -6.00 -1.29
N ARG A 205 -5.46 -5.52 -1.58
CA ARG A 205 -4.60 -6.20 -2.54
C ARG A 205 -4.34 -7.61 -2.02
N PRO A 206 -4.53 -8.65 -2.84
CA PRO A 206 -4.29 -10.01 -2.39
C PRO A 206 -2.83 -10.13 -1.90
N GLY A 207 -2.69 -10.55 -0.65
CA GLY A 207 -1.52 -11.01 0.03
C GLY A 207 -0.23 -10.26 -0.20
N GLY A 208 0.06 -9.32 0.69
CA GLY A 208 1.41 -8.76 0.83
C GLY A 208 2.07 -8.49 -0.51
N GLN A 209 1.43 -7.69 -1.34
CA GLN A 209 2.22 -6.99 -2.32
C GLN A 209 3.13 -6.09 -1.47
N ALA A 210 4.28 -6.64 -1.11
CA ALA A 210 5.46 -5.85 -0.93
C ALA A 210 5.41 -4.76 -1.99
N GLN A 211 5.87 -3.57 -1.69
CA GLN A 211 5.92 -2.47 -2.66
C GLN A 211 6.56 -2.91 -4.00
N HIS A 212 7.14 -4.11 -4.01
CA HIS A 212 7.57 -4.89 -5.14
C HIS A 212 6.95 -6.29 -5.06
N SER A 213 5.90 -6.57 -5.87
CA SER A 213 5.60 -7.97 -6.15
C SER A 213 6.82 -8.61 -6.78
N GLU A 214 7.08 -9.88 -6.47
CA GLU A 214 8.13 -10.66 -7.15
C GLU A 214 7.95 -10.61 -8.68
N LEU A 215 6.71 -10.50 -9.13
CA LEU A 215 6.35 -10.30 -10.53
C LEU A 215 6.85 -8.94 -11.06
N LEU A 216 6.67 -7.84 -10.31
CA LEU A 216 7.16 -6.51 -10.70
C LEU A 216 8.69 -6.41 -10.60
N GLN A 217 9.32 -7.05 -9.61
CA GLN A 217 10.78 -7.16 -9.57
C GLN A 217 11.33 -7.99 -10.73
N ALA A 218 10.61 -9.04 -11.10
CA ALA A 218 10.96 -9.83 -12.28
C ALA A 218 10.85 -9.01 -13.58
N GLN A 219 9.90 -8.08 -13.68
CA GLN A 219 9.70 -7.21 -14.85
C GLN A 219 10.65 -6.00 -14.89
N SER A 220 11.17 -5.52 -13.74
CA SER A 220 11.93 -4.26 -13.67
C SER A 220 13.42 -4.37 -14.04
N LYS A 221 13.99 -5.56 -14.16
CA LYS A 221 15.42 -5.78 -14.41
C LYS A 221 15.64 -6.45 -15.74
N ASP A 222 15.65 -5.74 -16.86
CA ASP A 222 16.06 -6.29 -18.18
C ASP A 222 15.70 -7.81 -18.37
N THR A 223 14.50 -8.17 -17.87
CA THR A 223 14.00 -9.52 -17.74
C THR A 223 12.94 -9.85 -18.78
N ALA A 224 12.71 -8.95 -19.75
CA ALA A 224 11.75 -9.18 -20.84
C ALA A 224 11.88 -10.57 -21.50
N VAL A 225 13.10 -11.12 -21.49
CA VAL A 225 13.37 -12.51 -21.92
C VAL A 225 12.64 -13.56 -21.07
N PHE A 226 12.21 -13.23 -19.85
CA PHE A 226 11.53 -14.15 -18.92
C PHE A 226 10.08 -13.77 -18.61
N ASP A 227 9.55 -12.70 -19.20
CA ASP A 227 8.19 -12.23 -18.88
C ASP A 227 7.13 -13.29 -19.20
N GLU A 228 7.22 -13.92 -20.36
CA GLU A 228 6.32 -15.03 -20.74
C GLU A 228 6.46 -16.22 -19.80
N LEU A 229 7.69 -16.52 -19.37
CA LEU A 229 7.96 -17.57 -18.40
C LEU A 229 7.34 -17.28 -17.04
N HIS A 230 7.44 -16.05 -16.56
CA HIS A 230 6.86 -15.62 -15.28
C HIS A 230 5.33 -15.63 -15.32
N LEU A 231 4.72 -15.19 -16.44
CA LEU A 231 3.28 -15.28 -16.64
C LEU A 231 2.83 -16.74 -16.60
N TRP A 232 3.49 -17.58 -17.40
CA TRP A 232 3.19 -19.01 -17.39
C TRP A 232 3.35 -19.63 -15.99
N LEU A 233 4.42 -19.29 -15.27
CA LEU A 233 4.66 -19.77 -13.91
C LEU A 233 3.52 -19.39 -12.97
N SER A 234 3.03 -18.15 -13.03
CA SER A 234 1.90 -17.67 -12.22
C SER A 234 0.64 -18.48 -12.44
N ASP A 235 0.36 -18.89 -13.69
CA ASP A 235 -0.83 -19.65 -14.04
C ASP A 235 -0.70 -21.16 -13.73
N ASN A 236 0.53 -21.65 -13.53
CA ASN A 236 0.81 -23.09 -13.42
C ASN A 236 1.44 -23.51 -12.09
N LEU A 237 1.33 -22.69 -11.03
CA LEU A 237 1.95 -22.94 -9.72
C LEU A 237 1.53 -24.26 -9.08
N SER A 238 0.31 -24.73 -9.38
CA SER A 238 -0.25 -26.00 -8.87
C SER A 238 0.47 -27.24 -9.39
N LEU A 239 1.25 -27.12 -10.46
CA LEU A 239 2.03 -28.24 -10.97
C LEU A 239 3.04 -28.70 -9.90
N PRO A 240 3.03 -29.98 -9.49
CA PRO A 240 3.84 -30.46 -8.35
C PRO A 240 5.35 -30.40 -8.60
N ASN A 241 5.79 -30.56 -9.85
CA ASN A 241 7.20 -30.73 -10.21
C ASN A 241 7.65 -29.69 -11.24
N ILE A 242 7.59 -28.40 -10.92
CA ILE A 242 8.20 -27.38 -11.77
C ILE A 242 9.72 -27.48 -11.62
N SER A 243 10.35 -28.13 -12.59
CA SER A 243 11.79 -28.35 -12.62
C SER A 243 12.53 -27.25 -13.38
N VAL A 244 13.82 -27.11 -13.10
CA VAL A 244 14.71 -26.21 -13.86
C VAL A 244 14.75 -26.57 -15.34
N ASN A 245 14.65 -27.86 -15.68
CA ASN A 245 14.61 -28.34 -17.08
C ASN A 245 13.35 -27.78 -17.77
N MET A 246 12.18 -27.91 -17.15
CA MET A 246 10.92 -27.41 -17.70
C MET A 246 10.97 -25.90 -17.92
N LEU A 247 11.51 -25.13 -16.96
CA LEU A 247 11.66 -23.68 -17.10
C LEU A 247 12.65 -23.31 -18.21
N ALA A 248 13.74 -24.05 -18.33
CA ALA A 248 14.76 -23.83 -19.35
C ALA A 248 14.22 -24.12 -20.77
N GLU A 249 13.45 -25.20 -20.95
CA GLU A 249 12.79 -25.53 -22.22
C GLU A 249 11.86 -24.41 -22.66
N ARG A 250 11.06 -23.86 -21.74
CA ARG A 250 10.16 -22.73 -22.02
C ARG A 250 10.90 -21.45 -22.36
N ALA A 251 12.06 -21.24 -21.78
CA ALA A 251 12.93 -20.11 -22.10
C ALA A 251 13.82 -20.36 -23.33
N PHE A 252 13.64 -21.49 -24.05
CA PHE A 252 14.46 -21.88 -25.18
C PHE A 252 15.96 -21.92 -24.88
N MET A 253 16.31 -22.39 -23.68
CA MET A 253 17.68 -22.45 -23.19
C MET A 253 18.05 -23.86 -22.68
N SER A 254 19.36 -24.19 -22.70
CA SER A 254 19.80 -25.34 -21.93
C SER A 254 19.70 -25.07 -20.41
N PRO A 255 19.46 -26.08 -19.55
CA PRO A 255 19.27 -25.90 -18.11
C PRO A 255 20.44 -25.16 -17.43
N ARG A 256 21.67 -25.43 -17.85
CA ARG A 256 22.87 -24.77 -17.33
C ARG A 256 22.91 -23.28 -17.72
N ASN A 257 22.64 -22.98 -18.98
CA ASN A 257 22.61 -21.60 -19.46
C ASN A 257 21.46 -20.82 -18.83
N PHE A 258 20.27 -21.42 -18.77
CA PHE A 258 19.08 -20.83 -18.12
C PHE A 258 19.40 -20.48 -16.69
N SER A 259 19.87 -21.37 -15.84
CA SER A 259 20.18 -21.13 -14.45
C SER A 259 21.17 -19.98 -14.27
N ARG A 260 22.21 -19.92 -15.11
CA ARG A 260 23.22 -18.86 -15.07
C ARG A 260 22.65 -17.48 -15.47
N VAL A 261 21.93 -17.44 -16.61
CA VAL A 261 21.35 -16.20 -17.15
C VAL A 261 20.23 -15.70 -16.25
N TYR A 262 19.35 -16.61 -15.81
CA TYR A 262 18.25 -16.30 -14.89
C TYR A 262 18.79 -15.67 -13.59
N LYS A 263 19.76 -16.33 -12.93
CA LYS A 263 20.38 -15.81 -11.71
C LYS A 263 21.06 -14.46 -11.95
N LYS A 264 21.76 -14.30 -13.09
CA LYS A 264 22.42 -13.02 -13.43
C LYS A 264 21.40 -11.88 -13.61
N LYS A 265 20.27 -12.15 -14.27
CA LYS A 265 19.25 -11.15 -14.59
C LYS A 265 18.26 -10.88 -13.45
N THR A 266 17.83 -11.91 -12.73
CA THR A 266 16.85 -11.78 -11.64
C THR A 266 17.45 -11.66 -10.25
N GLY A 267 18.75 -11.93 -10.10
CA GLY A 267 19.45 -11.99 -8.82
C GLY A 267 19.23 -13.28 -8.02
N ARG A 268 18.38 -14.21 -8.48
CA ARG A 268 17.94 -15.41 -7.75
C ARG A 268 18.07 -16.67 -8.59
N ALA A 269 18.22 -17.82 -7.93
CA ALA A 269 18.18 -19.09 -8.61
C ALA A 269 16.74 -19.44 -9.04
N PRO A 270 16.51 -20.16 -10.16
CA PRO A 270 15.17 -20.47 -10.65
C PRO A 270 14.26 -21.16 -9.63
N TYR A 271 14.79 -22.09 -8.82
CA TYR A 271 14.01 -22.78 -7.79
C TYR A 271 13.53 -21.83 -6.68
N GLN A 272 14.33 -20.82 -6.35
CA GLN A 272 13.96 -19.79 -5.36
C GLN A 272 12.82 -18.92 -5.88
N ALA A 273 12.84 -18.60 -7.18
CA ALA A 273 11.75 -17.87 -7.79
C ALA A 273 10.44 -18.67 -7.73
N VAL A 274 10.44 -19.96 -8.10
CA VAL A 274 9.25 -20.82 -7.99
C VAL A 274 8.73 -20.87 -6.54
N GLU A 275 9.63 -21.00 -5.56
CA GLU A 275 9.26 -21.01 -4.13
C GLU A 275 8.57 -19.72 -3.73
N LEU A 276 9.07 -18.55 -4.16
CA LEU A 276 8.50 -17.25 -3.84
C LEU A 276 7.16 -16.99 -4.55
N PHE A 277 7.02 -17.38 -5.82
CA PHE A 277 5.73 -17.31 -6.53
C PHE A 277 4.66 -18.17 -5.82
N ARG A 278 5.02 -19.39 -5.39
CA ARG A 278 4.13 -20.26 -4.62
C ARG A 278 3.77 -19.67 -3.27
N LEU A 279 4.73 -19.08 -2.57
CA LEU A 279 4.52 -18.39 -1.29
C LEU A 279 3.53 -17.23 -1.46
N GLU A 280 3.71 -16.42 -2.49
CA GLU A 280 2.81 -15.30 -2.78
C GLU A 280 1.39 -15.78 -3.09
N ALA A 281 1.23 -16.83 -3.88
CA ALA A 281 -0.09 -17.42 -4.14
C ALA A 281 -0.75 -17.98 -2.86
N ALA A 282 0.03 -18.62 -1.98
CA ALA A 282 -0.48 -19.13 -0.71
C ALA A 282 -0.91 -18.00 0.24
N ARG A 283 -0.17 -16.91 0.31
CA ARG A 283 -0.56 -15.71 1.07
C ARG A 283 -1.92 -15.19 0.61
N ARG A 284 -2.11 -15.03 -0.71
CA ARG A 284 -3.39 -14.59 -1.31
C ARG A 284 -4.56 -15.49 -0.88
N LEU A 285 -4.37 -16.81 -0.95
CA LEU A 285 -5.42 -17.76 -0.57
C LEU A 285 -5.70 -17.76 0.93
N LEU A 286 -4.70 -17.56 1.79
CA LEU A 286 -4.88 -17.45 3.23
C LEU A 286 -5.71 -16.22 3.61
N GLU A 287 -5.57 -15.13 2.87
CA GLU A 287 -6.29 -13.86 3.13
C GLU A 287 -7.69 -13.84 2.53
N SER A 288 -7.86 -14.43 1.34
CA SER A 288 -9.09 -14.31 0.55
C SER A 288 -10.03 -15.52 0.66
N SER A 289 -9.62 -16.63 1.30
CA SER A 289 -10.42 -17.85 1.34
C SER A 289 -10.40 -18.53 2.71
N GLN A 290 -11.45 -19.36 2.96
CA GLN A 290 -11.55 -20.22 4.15
C GLN A 290 -10.98 -21.63 3.91
N ARG A 291 -10.23 -21.84 2.83
CA ARG A 291 -9.62 -23.14 2.52
C ARG A 291 -8.68 -23.56 3.65
N ASN A 292 -8.64 -24.86 3.95
CA ASN A 292 -7.68 -25.38 4.92
C ASN A 292 -6.24 -25.34 4.35
N LEU A 293 -5.25 -25.52 5.22
CA LEU A 293 -3.85 -25.38 4.82
C LEU A 293 -3.42 -26.43 3.80
N ASP A 294 -3.95 -27.64 3.88
CA ASP A 294 -3.67 -28.72 2.92
C ASP A 294 -4.19 -28.37 1.51
N GLN A 295 -5.40 -27.83 1.42
CA GLN A 295 -5.95 -27.36 0.14
C GLN A 295 -5.13 -26.22 -0.47
N ILE A 296 -4.67 -25.28 0.37
CA ILE A 296 -3.81 -24.17 -0.06
C ILE A 296 -2.46 -24.69 -0.51
N ALA A 297 -1.85 -25.61 0.24
CA ALA A 297 -0.58 -26.21 -0.12
C ALA A 297 -0.63 -26.87 -1.51
N ARG A 298 -1.63 -27.72 -1.74
CA ARG A 298 -1.84 -28.39 -3.03
C ARG A 298 -2.08 -27.40 -4.17
N GLN A 299 -2.95 -26.42 -3.95
CA GLN A 299 -3.29 -25.44 -4.99
C GLN A 299 -2.10 -24.57 -5.39
N CYS A 300 -1.20 -24.27 -4.44
CA CYS A 300 0.01 -23.53 -4.69
C CYS A 300 1.19 -24.40 -5.10
N GLY A 301 1.00 -25.73 -5.26
CA GLY A 301 2.02 -26.66 -5.71
C GLY A 301 3.07 -27.02 -4.65
N PHE A 302 2.81 -26.78 -3.37
CA PHE A 302 3.60 -27.37 -2.29
C PHE A 302 3.28 -28.87 -2.16
N ALA A 303 4.29 -29.65 -1.78
CA ALA A 303 4.11 -31.11 -1.63
C ALA A 303 3.04 -31.43 -0.58
N ASP A 304 3.05 -30.69 0.53
CA ASP A 304 2.16 -30.87 1.67
C ASP A 304 2.06 -29.60 2.51
N GLU A 305 1.24 -29.64 3.57
CA GLU A 305 1.07 -28.56 4.55
C GLU A 305 2.35 -28.25 5.32
N GLU A 306 3.15 -29.26 5.62
CA GLU A 306 4.39 -29.07 6.37
C GLU A 306 5.42 -28.28 5.53
N ARG A 307 5.52 -28.58 4.25
CA ARG A 307 6.38 -27.79 3.34
C ARG A 307 5.91 -26.34 3.26
N LEU A 308 4.60 -26.10 3.21
CA LEU A 308 4.03 -24.75 3.28
C LEU A 308 4.45 -24.03 4.57
N ARG A 309 4.37 -24.70 5.74
CA ARG A 309 4.77 -24.13 7.03
C ARG A 309 6.25 -23.77 7.07
N VAL A 310 7.12 -24.66 6.59
CA VAL A 310 8.56 -24.42 6.56
C VAL A 310 8.90 -23.20 5.71
N ILE A 311 8.27 -23.06 4.54
CA ILE A 311 8.52 -21.95 3.63
C ILE A 311 7.99 -20.64 4.25
N PHE A 312 6.79 -20.65 4.84
CA PHE A 312 6.24 -19.50 5.56
C PHE A 312 7.16 -19.04 6.69
N HIS A 313 7.63 -19.97 7.50
CA HIS A 313 8.53 -19.64 8.61
C HIS A 313 9.85 -19.07 8.12
N ARG A 314 10.44 -19.66 7.06
CA ARG A 314 11.70 -19.21 6.47
C ARG A 314 11.62 -17.78 5.92
N HIS A 315 10.53 -17.44 5.23
CA HIS A 315 10.42 -16.16 4.53
C HIS A 315 9.68 -15.07 5.33
N LEU A 316 8.76 -15.45 6.22
CA LEU A 316 7.87 -14.51 6.92
C LEU A 316 8.02 -14.55 8.44
N GLY A 317 8.84 -15.46 9.00
CA GLY A 317 9.05 -15.59 10.45
C GLY A 317 7.81 -16.04 11.24
N MET A 318 6.74 -16.49 10.56
CA MET A 318 5.49 -16.89 11.22
C MET A 318 4.85 -18.09 10.53
N SER A 319 3.88 -18.75 11.20
CA SER A 319 3.13 -19.85 10.61
C SER A 319 2.03 -19.36 9.64
N PRO A 320 1.59 -20.19 8.66
CA PRO A 320 0.44 -19.86 7.80
C PRO A 320 -0.84 -19.58 8.61
N SER A 321 -1.05 -20.27 9.72
CA SER A 321 -2.20 -20.08 10.61
C SER A 321 -2.17 -18.72 11.30
N ASP A 322 -1.00 -18.31 11.80
CA ASP A 322 -0.82 -17.00 12.45
C ASP A 322 -0.92 -15.88 11.41
N TYR A 323 -0.39 -16.12 10.20
CA TYR A 323 -0.54 -15.22 9.07
C TYR A 323 -2.02 -15.00 8.76
N ARG A 324 -2.81 -16.08 8.63
CA ARG A 324 -4.26 -16.00 8.42
C ARG A 324 -4.96 -15.21 9.52
N LYS A 325 -4.72 -15.53 10.79
CA LYS A 325 -5.32 -14.81 11.93
C LYS A 325 -5.04 -13.31 11.89
N ARG A 326 -3.86 -12.94 11.44
CA ARG A 326 -3.41 -11.54 11.42
C ARG A 326 -3.89 -10.77 10.19
N PHE A 327 -4.02 -11.44 9.05
CA PHE A 327 -4.23 -10.80 7.76
C PHE A 327 -5.50 -11.24 7.03
N ALA A 328 -6.14 -12.35 7.41
CA ALA A 328 -7.44 -12.70 6.84
C ALA A 328 -8.49 -11.65 7.22
N ALA A 329 -9.34 -11.34 6.27
CA ALA A 329 -10.49 -10.51 6.51
C ALA A 329 -11.36 -11.17 7.60
N ALA A 330 -11.69 -10.43 8.68
CA ALA A 330 -12.66 -10.88 9.66
C ALA A 330 -13.97 -11.20 8.91
N ASN A 331 -14.33 -12.48 8.88
CA ASN A 331 -15.61 -12.90 8.32
C ASN A 331 -16.71 -12.50 9.30
N PRO A 332 -17.79 -11.82 8.88
CA PRO A 332 -18.98 -11.80 9.70
C PRO A 332 -19.49 -13.23 9.83
N ALA A 333 -19.82 -13.63 11.05
CA ALA A 333 -20.50 -14.91 11.32
C ALA A 333 -21.71 -15.05 10.38
N PRO A 334 -22.05 -16.26 9.90
CA PRO A 334 -23.27 -16.45 9.12
C PRO A 334 -24.44 -15.99 9.97
N ALA A 335 -25.23 -15.09 9.43
CA ALA A 335 -26.51 -14.75 10.02
C ALA A 335 -27.35 -16.04 10.07
N LEU A 336 -27.74 -16.44 11.29
CA LEU A 336 -28.74 -17.48 11.57
C LEU A 336 -30.12 -17.02 11.08
#